data_63d45d924329e42d6cb47bf63308e8ef
#
_entry.id   63d45d924329e42d6cb47bf63308e8ef
#
_cell.length_a   1.000
_cell.length_b   1.000
_cell.length_c   1.000
_cell.angle_alpha   90.00
_cell.angle_beta   90.00
_cell.angle_gamma   90.00
#
_symmetry.space_group_name_H-M   'P 1'
#
loop_
_entity.id
_entity.type
_entity.pdbx_description
1 polymer ?
#
loop_
_entity_poly.entity_id
_entity_poly.type
_entity_poly.pdbx_seq_one_letter_code
_entity_poly.pdbx_strand_id
1 'polypeptide(L)'
;MKKKNGYLESFTHDFKPIENDKLSENGVIADRTMNTLLHVMEAYTELYRVNASPGVEKSIYPILDLFKDKIYNPVRQRCDVFFDNNYHSLINLTSFGHDIETAWLMDRTCEIISDKSYQQMLTQITDNLTTAVYNSAYDFENHGLFNEKENNSIDQQKIWWVQAESVVGFYNAYQKHPETKEYLSAAENTFSFILEKMVDKKSGEWFESIRPDDTIDNEKGMAHAWKCPYHNGRMCIEMMQRLAS
;
A
#
# COMPACT_ATOMS: atom_id res chain seq x y z
N MET A 1 -6.11 29.56 14.24
CA MET A 1 -5.90 28.71 13.04
C MET A 1 -6.13 27.27 13.44
N LYS A 2 -7.11 26.57 12.86
CA LYS A 2 -7.20 25.10 13.02
C LYS A 2 -5.91 24.50 12.44
N LYS A 3 -5.16 23.71 13.22
CA LYS A 3 -4.03 22.95 12.71
C LYS A 3 -4.56 22.08 11.57
N LYS A 4 -4.07 22.26 10.35
CA LYS A 4 -4.33 21.33 9.25
C LYS A 4 -3.66 20.01 9.63
N ASN A 5 -4.41 18.94 9.79
CA ASN A 5 -3.87 17.61 10.08
C ASN A 5 -3.20 17.05 8.81
N GLY A 6 -2.18 16.20 9.00
CA GLY A 6 -1.46 15.52 7.93
C GLY A 6 -0.19 16.25 7.48
N TYR A 7 0.40 15.77 6.39
CA TYR A 7 1.74 16.15 5.92
C TYR A 7 1.65 16.74 4.51
N LEU A 8 2.60 17.61 4.17
CA LEU A 8 2.79 18.17 2.82
C LEU A 8 3.91 17.40 2.12
N GLU A 9 3.90 17.42 0.78
CA GLU A 9 4.76 16.58 -0.04
C GLU A 9 6.15 17.17 -0.29
N SER A 10 6.25 18.49 -0.44
CA SER A 10 7.49 19.10 -0.92
C SER A 10 7.80 20.41 -0.22
N PHE A 11 9.09 20.59 0.02
CA PHE A 11 9.63 21.77 0.69
C PHE A 11 10.91 22.21 -0.01
N THR A 12 11.17 23.53 0.01
CA THR A 12 12.48 24.08 -0.27
C THR A 12 13.48 23.63 0.78
N HIS A 13 14.78 23.87 0.54
CA HIS A 13 15.81 23.52 1.52
C HIS A 13 15.68 24.29 2.85
N ASP A 14 14.99 25.42 2.87
CA ASP A 14 14.66 26.21 4.08
C ASP A 14 13.25 25.89 4.62
N PHE A 15 12.70 24.73 4.27
CA PHE A 15 11.42 24.16 4.75
C PHE A 15 10.18 24.99 4.42
N LYS A 16 10.18 25.75 3.31
CA LYS A 16 8.98 26.40 2.80
C LYS A 16 8.26 25.46 1.84
N PRO A 17 6.92 25.29 1.94
CA PRO A 17 6.17 24.47 1.00
C PRO A 17 6.35 24.96 -0.45
N ILE A 18 6.50 24.01 -1.38
CA ILE A 18 6.54 24.26 -2.82
C ILE A 18 5.62 23.27 -3.54
N GLU A 19 5.22 23.62 -4.76
CA GLU A 19 4.53 22.68 -5.65
C GLU A 19 5.48 21.56 -6.10
N ASN A 20 4.93 20.37 -6.28
CA ASN A 20 5.66 19.21 -6.77
C ASN A 20 4.87 18.53 -7.89
N ASP A 21 5.43 18.56 -9.10
CA ASP A 21 4.89 17.94 -10.31
C ASP A 21 5.41 16.50 -10.53
N LYS A 22 6.18 15.95 -9.58
CA LYS A 22 6.86 14.65 -9.68
C LYS A 22 6.23 13.56 -8.80
N LEU A 23 5.05 13.82 -8.26
CA LEU A 23 4.38 12.88 -7.33
C LEU A 23 3.74 11.68 -8.05
N SER A 24 3.50 11.79 -9.35
CA SER A 24 2.93 10.71 -10.13
C SER A 24 3.32 10.79 -11.60
N GLU A 25 3.30 9.65 -12.29
CA GLU A 25 3.43 9.58 -13.75
C GLU A 25 2.21 10.20 -14.46
N ASN A 26 1.08 10.36 -13.76
CA ASN A 26 -0.17 10.96 -14.28
C ASN A 26 -0.12 12.50 -14.33
N GLY A 27 0.99 13.12 -13.91
CA GLY A 27 1.17 14.58 -13.96
C GLY A 27 0.29 15.37 -12.99
N VAL A 28 -0.22 14.73 -11.93
CA VAL A 28 -1.06 15.38 -10.92
C VAL A 28 -0.21 16.24 -10.01
N ILE A 29 -0.58 17.51 -9.89
CA ILE A 29 -0.05 18.41 -8.87
C ILE A 29 -0.95 18.31 -7.66
N ALA A 30 -0.43 17.78 -6.56
CA ALA A 30 -1.17 17.59 -5.33
C ALA A 30 -0.46 18.23 -4.13
N ASP A 31 -1.23 18.70 -3.18
CA ASP A 31 -0.71 19.20 -1.90
C ASP A 31 -0.41 18.06 -0.92
N ARG A 32 -1.13 16.94 -1.06
CA ARG A 32 -1.08 15.78 -0.18
C ARG A 32 -1.32 14.50 -0.94
N THR A 33 -0.68 13.43 -0.49
CA THR A 33 -0.92 12.09 -1.03
C THR A 33 -1.28 11.09 0.08
N MET A 34 -2.05 10.10 -0.28
CA MET A 34 -2.29 8.94 0.57
C MET A 34 -0.98 8.22 0.89
N ASN A 35 -0.11 8.06 -0.12
CA ASN A 35 1.18 7.38 0.00
C ASN A 35 2.07 7.96 1.10
N THR A 36 2.24 9.28 1.16
CA THR A 36 3.01 9.93 2.23
C THR A 36 2.41 9.67 3.61
N LEU A 37 1.07 9.75 3.74
CA LEU A 37 0.41 9.44 5.02
C LEU A 37 0.60 7.99 5.44
N LEU A 38 0.53 7.06 4.49
CA LEU A 38 0.72 5.63 4.71
C LEU A 38 2.11 5.34 5.27
N HIS A 39 3.15 5.83 4.62
CA HIS A 39 4.52 5.57 5.05
C HIS A 39 4.94 6.34 6.31
N VAL A 40 4.35 7.50 6.60
CA VAL A 40 4.52 8.17 7.89
C VAL A 40 3.84 7.37 9.01
N MET A 41 2.65 6.78 8.76
CA MET A 41 1.99 5.87 9.70
C MET A 41 2.87 4.65 9.98
N GLU A 42 3.37 4.00 8.93
CA GLU A 42 4.29 2.86 9.03
C GLU A 42 5.52 3.20 9.87
N ALA A 43 6.20 4.31 9.56
CA ALA A 43 7.38 4.74 10.28
C ALA A 43 7.10 5.00 11.78
N TYR A 44 5.98 5.64 12.12
CA TYR A 44 5.60 5.84 13.52
C TYR A 44 5.22 4.54 14.20
N THR A 45 4.57 3.62 13.51
CA THR A 45 4.22 2.29 14.02
C THR A 45 5.47 1.51 14.40
N GLU A 46 6.46 1.43 13.51
CA GLU A 46 7.71 0.74 13.78
C GLU A 46 8.56 1.44 14.84
N LEU A 47 8.57 2.78 14.86
CA LEU A 47 9.22 3.53 15.94
C LEU A 47 8.55 3.27 17.29
N TYR A 48 7.22 3.23 17.35
CA TYR A 48 6.47 2.93 18.57
C TYR A 48 6.71 1.49 19.04
N ARG A 49 6.79 0.54 18.12
CA ARG A 49 7.07 -0.87 18.43
C ARG A 49 8.40 -1.05 19.18
N VAL A 50 9.44 -0.30 18.82
CA VAL A 50 10.77 -0.39 19.46
C VAL A 50 10.96 0.58 20.62
N ASN A 51 10.18 1.66 20.65
CA ASN A 51 10.22 2.68 21.70
C ASN A 51 8.80 3.23 21.93
N ALA A 52 8.08 2.63 22.87
CA ALA A 52 6.69 2.95 23.20
C ALA A 52 6.53 4.37 23.81
N SER A 53 6.97 5.38 23.08
CA SER A 53 6.90 6.79 23.49
C SER A 53 5.47 7.32 23.34
N PRO A 54 4.87 7.93 24.39
CA PRO A 54 3.54 8.56 24.30
C PRO A 54 3.44 9.67 23.24
N GLY A 55 4.57 10.30 22.89
CA GLY A 55 4.62 11.32 21.83
C GLY A 55 4.45 10.72 20.44
N VAL A 56 5.05 9.54 20.20
CA VAL A 56 4.90 8.79 18.95
C VAL A 56 3.48 8.26 18.84
N GLU A 57 2.97 7.61 19.89
CA GLU A 57 1.60 7.11 19.93
C GLU A 57 0.56 8.19 19.57
N LYS A 58 0.64 9.37 20.19
CA LYS A 58 -0.23 10.50 19.89
C LYS A 58 -0.15 10.99 18.44
N SER A 59 0.93 10.67 17.72
CA SER A 59 1.11 11.04 16.31
C SER A 59 0.47 10.03 15.37
N ILE A 60 0.22 8.80 15.81
CA ILE A 60 -0.42 7.73 15.03
C ILE A 60 -1.92 7.99 14.87
N TYR A 61 -2.63 8.27 15.96
CA TYR A 61 -4.10 8.42 15.94
C TYR A 61 -4.63 9.42 14.89
N PRO A 62 -4.06 10.65 14.75
CA PRO A 62 -4.54 11.58 13.74
C PRO A 62 -4.38 11.08 12.30
N ILE A 63 -3.41 10.18 12.05
CA ILE A 63 -3.22 9.59 10.72
C ILE A 63 -4.29 8.52 10.48
N LEU A 64 -4.56 7.65 11.45
CA LEU A 64 -5.66 6.69 11.38
C LEU A 64 -7.02 7.37 11.17
N ASP A 65 -7.27 8.49 11.87
CA ASP A 65 -8.47 9.29 11.67
C ASP A 65 -8.54 9.89 10.25
N LEU A 66 -7.41 10.35 9.69
CA LEU A 66 -7.37 10.82 8.31
C LEU A 66 -7.67 9.71 7.31
N PHE A 67 -7.13 8.51 7.50
CA PHE A 67 -7.47 7.36 6.66
C PHE A 67 -8.97 7.09 6.70
N LYS A 68 -9.55 7.01 7.88
CA LYS A 68 -10.98 6.74 8.07
C LYS A 68 -11.89 7.84 7.48
N ASP A 69 -11.55 9.11 7.74
CA ASP A 69 -12.48 10.22 7.51
C ASP A 69 -12.26 10.93 6.16
N LYS A 70 -11.08 10.77 5.52
CA LYS A 70 -10.65 11.56 4.36
C LYS A 70 -10.09 10.74 3.22
N ILE A 71 -9.32 9.71 3.51
CA ILE A 71 -8.61 8.92 2.50
C ILE A 71 -9.49 7.78 1.98
N TYR A 72 -10.08 7.01 2.89
CA TYR A 72 -10.97 5.94 2.51
C TYR A 72 -12.29 6.45 1.94
N ASN A 73 -12.64 5.98 0.76
CA ASN A 73 -13.89 6.27 0.07
C ASN A 73 -14.84 5.08 0.25
N PRO A 74 -15.86 5.19 1.13
CA PRO A 74 -16.74 4.07 1.45
C PRO A 74 -17.67 3.66 0.29
N VAL A 75 -17.94 4.57 -0.66
CA VAL A 75 -18.77 4.27 -1.82
C VAL A 75 -18.02 3.42 -2.84
N ARG A 76 -16.74 3.70 -3.01
CA ARG A 76 -15.85 3.01 -3.97
C ARG A 76 -15.06 1.88 -3.33
N GLN A 77 -15.06 1.78 -2.00
CA GLN A 77 -14.31 0.82 -1.19
C GLN A 77 -12.81 0.80 -1.54
N ARG A 78 -12.22 1.99 -1.64
CA ARG A 78 -10.81 2.21 -1.96
C ARG A 78 -10.26 3.43 -1.23
N CYS A 79 -8.96 3.63 -1.25
CA CYS A 79 -8.35 4.90 -0.88
C CYS A 79 -8.34 5.84 -2.09
N ASP A 80 -8.73 7.10 -1.91
CA ASP A 80 -8.39 8.16 -2.87
C ASP A 80 -6.92 8.53 -2.70
N VAL A 81 -6.21 8.92 -3.78
CA VAL A 81 -4.74 8.93 -3.83
C VAL A 81 -4.15 10.33 -3.69
N PHE A 82 -4.66 11.30 -4.46
CA PHE A 82 -4.12 12.65 -4.56
C PHE A 82 -5.13 13.68 -4.10
N PHE A 83 -4.70 14.63 -3.29
CA PHE A 83 -5.58 15.59 -2.64
C PHE A 83 -5.07 17.02 -2.72
N ASP A 84 -6.04 17.97 -2.72
CA ASP A 84 -5.77 19.35 -2.40
C ASP A 84 -5.50 19.53 -0.88
N ASN A 85 -5.21 20.75 -0.46
CA ASN A 85 -4.97 21.10 0.94
C ASN A 85 -6.15 20.80 1.89
N ASN A 86 -7.36 20.59 1.36
CA ASN A 86 -8.58 20.34 2.13
C ASN A 86 -9.01 18.87 2.09
N TYR A 87 -8.19 17.99 1.48
CA TYR A 87 -8.49 16.57 1.25
C TYR A 87 -9.64 16.34 0.25
N HIS A 88 -9.82 17.22 -0.75
CA HIS A 88 -10.65 16.87 -1.90
C HIS A 88 -9.82 16.05 -2.87
N SER A 89 -10.34 14.90 -3.29
CA SER A 89 -9.69 14.03 -4.26
C SER A 89 -9.59 14.71 -5.62
N LEU A 90 -8.41 14.68 -6.25
CA LEU A 90 -8.10 15.38 -7.48
C LEU A 90 -8.32 14.54 -8.74
N ILE A 91 -8.22 13.20 -8.61
CA ILE A 91 -8.38 12.28 -9.75
C ILE A 91 -9.17 11.03 -9.36
N ASN A 92 -9.71 10.36 -10.38
CA ASN A 92 -10.41 9.10 -10.20
C ASN A 92 -9.46 7.92 -10.45
N LEU A 93 -8.53 7.70 -9.52
CA LEU A 93 -7.54 6.64 -9.56
C LEU A 93 -7.77 5.66 -8.42
N THR A 94 -7.66 4.36 -8.69
CA THR A 94 -7.54 3.28 -7.72
C THR A 94 -6.16 2.68 -7.85
N SER A 95 -5.35 2.77 -6.83
CA SER A 95 -4.05 2.08 -6.77
C SER A 95 -4.23 0.80 -5.98
N PHE A 96 -4.30 -0.33 -6.66
CA PHE A 96 -4.60 -1.62 -6.03
C PHE A 96 -3.52 -2.05 -5.04
N GLY A 97 -2.25 -1.78 -5.39
CA GLY A 97 -1.13 -2.03 -4.49
C GLY A 97 -1.21 -1.24 -3.20
N HIS A 98 -1.52 0.06 -3.30
CA HIS A 98 -1.67 0.89 -2.10
C HIS A 98 -2.91 0.53 -1.26
N ASP A 99 -4.00 0.11 -1.88
CA ASP A 99 -5.19 -0.31 -1.15
C ASP A 99 -4.92 -1.54 -0.28
N ILE A 100 -4.27 -2.56 -0.86
CA ILE A 100 -3.92 -3.77 -0.10
C ILE A 100 -2.83 -3.50 0.94
N GLU A 101 -1.85 -2.62 0.64
CA GLU A 101 -0.82 -2.17 1.57
C GLU A 101 -1.44 -1.41 2.74
N THR A 102 -2.35 -0.47 2.46
CA THR A 102 -3.08 0.27 3.50
C THR A 102 -3.84 -0.69 4.42
N ALA A 103 -4.49 -1.69 3.88
CA ALA A 103 -5.27 -2.65 4.67
C ALA A 103 -4.39 -3.34 5.73
N TRP A 104 -3.27 -3.94 5.33
CA TRP A 104 -2.44 -4.67 6.29
C TRP A 104 -1.60 -3.77 7.20
N LEU A 105 -1.16 -2.60 6.73
CA LEU A 105 -0.44 -1.64 7.57
C LEU A 105 -1.33 -1.02 8.65
N MET A 106 -2.60 -0.72 8.35
CA MET A 106 -3.56 -0.26 9.36
C MET A 106 -3.84 -1.34 10.40
N ASP A 107 -4.05 -2.59 9.99
CA ASP A 107 -4.23 -3.72 10.91
C ASP A 107 -3.01 -3.86 11.83
N ARG A 108 -1.79 -3.87 11.26
CA ARG A 108 -0.54 -3.91 12.04
C ARG A 108 -0.40 -2.73 12.99
N THR A 109 -0.74 -1.53 12.55
CA THR A 109 -0.70 -0.34 13.41
C THR A 109 -1.60 -0.52 14.63
N CYS A 110 -2.85 -0.99 14.42
CA CYS A 110 -3.79 -1.25 15.50
C CYS A 110 -3.30 -2.35 16.47
N GLU A 111 -2.65 -3.38 15.97
CA GLU A 111 -2.02 -4.42 16.80
C GLU A 111 -0.91 -3.85 17.67
N ILE A 112 0.00 -3.06 17.10
CA ILE A 112 1.15 -2.49 17.80
C ILE A 112 0.75 -1.48 18.87
N ILE A 113 -0.23 -0.58 18.58
CA ILE A 113 -0.75 0.35 19.60
C ILE A 113 -1.67 -0.35 20.61
N SER A 114 -2.10 -1.58 20.33
CA SER A 114 -2.97 -2.41 21.18
C SER A 114 -4.30 -1.72 21.57
N ASP A 115 -4.81 -0.82 20.73
CA ASP A 115 -6.08 -0.13 20.94
C ASP A 115 -7.24 -0.88 20.27
N LYS A 116 -7.97 -1.64 21.06
CA LYS A 116 -9.12 -2.44 20.59
C LYS A 116 -10.24 -1.60 20.01
N SER A 117 -10.41 -0.35 20.45
CA SER A 117 -11.47 0.51 19.92
C SER A 117 -11.16 0.97 18.49
N TYR A 118 -9.91 1.35 18.23
CA TYR A 118 -9.43 1.66 16.89
C TYR A 118 -9.43 0.42 15.99
N GLN A 119 -8.99 -0.72 16.50
CA GLN A 119 -9.04 -1.99 15.77
C GLN A 119 -10.46 -2.30 15.30
N GLN A 120 -11.46 -2.27 16.19
CA GLN A 120 -12.86 -2.52 15.85
C GLN A 120 -13.40 -1.50 14.83
N MET A 121 -13.06 -0.22 14.98
CA MET A 121 -13.50 0.86 14.11
C MET A 121 -12.93 0.72 12.69
N LEU A 122 -11.69 0.26 12.54
CA LEU A 122 -10.98 0.22 11.27
C LEU A 122 -11.07 -1.14 10.55
N THR A 123 -11.39 -2.22 11.27
CA THR A 123 -11.51 -3.57 10.69
C THR A 123 -12.40 -3.60 9.44
N GLN A 124 -13.56 -2.94 9.47
CA GLN A 124 -14.45 -2.92 8.30
C GLN A 124 -13.81 -2.22 7.09
N ILE A 125 -12.98 -1.21 7.31
CA ILE A 125 -12.27 -0.50 6.23
C ILE A 125 -11.22 -1.43 5.63
N THR A 126 -10.39 -2.06 6.45
CA THR A 126 -9.32 -2.95 5.98
C THR A 126 -9.87 -4.19 5.29
N ASP A 127 -10.98 -4.75 5.78
CA ASP A 127 -11.68 -5.87 5.13
C ASP A 127 -12.29 -5.46 3.79
N ASN A 128 -12.91 -4.28 3.70
CA ASN A 128 -13.46 -3.76 2.46
C ASN A 128 -12.38 -3.51 1.40
N LEU A 129 -11.24 -2.91 1.79
CA LEU A 129 -10.10 -2.69 0.90
C LEU A 129 -9.59 -4.01 0.34
N THR A 130 -9.32 -4.99 1.20
CA THR A 130 -8.84 -6.32 0.78
C THR A 130 -9.83 -7.01 -0.15
N THR A 131 -11.11 -7.00 0.20
CA THR A 131 -12.17 -7.63 -0.62
C THR A 131 -12.31 -6.95 -1.98
N ALA A 132 -12.26 -5.61 -2.01
CA ALA A 132 -12.34 -4.86 -3.25
C ALA A 132 -11.14 -5.14 -4.18
N VAL A 133 -9.92 -5.20 -3.62
CA VAL A 133 -8.72 -5.55 -4.36
C VAL A 133 -8.80 -6.98 -4.89
N TYR A 134 -9.18 -7.96 -4.06
CA TYR A 134 -9.33 -9.35 -4.47
C TYR A 134 -10.30 -9.50 -5.64
N ASN A 135 -11.47 -8.85 -5.56
CA ASN A 135 -12.51 -8.98 -6.58
C ASN A 135 -12.23 -8.19 -7.87
N SER A 136 -11.43 -7.11 -7.80
CA SER A 136 -11.26 -6.17 -8.93
C SER A 136 -9.89 -6.20 -9.58
N ALA A 137 -8.88 -6.68 -8.89
CA ALA A 137 -7.48 -6.57 -9.31
C ALA A 137 -6.71 -7.88 -9.31
N TYR A 138 -7.17 -8.92 -8.61
CA TYR A 138 -6.49 -10.20 -8.62
C TYR A 138 -6.71 -10.90 -9.96
N ASP A 139 -5.62 -11.29 -10.62
CA ASP A 139 -5.65 -12.07 -11.85
C ASP A 139 -5.83 -13.55 -11.54
N PHE A 140 -7.03 -14.06 -11.71
CA PHE A 140 -7.36 -15.45 -11.41
C PHE A 140 -6.78 -16.45 -12.42
N GLU A 141 -6.35 -16.00 -13.60
CA GLU A 141 -5.79 -16.86 -14.64
C GLU A 141 -4.25 -16.98 -14.53
N ASN A 142 -3.58 -15.82 -14.37
CA ASN A 142 -2.10 -15.77 -14.39
C ASN A 142 -1.52 -15.37 -13.03
N HIS A 143 -2.37 -15.20 -12.03
CA HIS A 143 -2.02 -14.82 -10.65
C HIS A 143 -1.40 -13.41 -10.51
N GLY A 144 -1.23 -12.97 -9.27
CA GLY A 144 -0.74 -11.63 -8.96
C GLY A 144 -1.80 -10.55 -9.12
N LEU A 145 -1.41 -9.29 -8.85
CA LEU A 145 -2.30 -8.13 -8.93
C LEU A 145 -2.00 -7.26 -10.14
N PHE A 146 -3.05 -6.73 -10.76
CA PHE A 146 -2.97 -5.60 -11.68
C PHE A 146 -2.52 -4.35 -10.93
N ASN A 147 -1.92 -3.39 -11.67
CA ASN A 147 -1.33 -2.19 -11.10
C ASN A 147 -2.38 -1.22 -10.53
N GLU A 148 -3.19 -0.65 -11.40
CA GLU A 148 -4.11 0.41 -11.02
C GLU A 148 -5.30 0.51 -11.98
N LYS A 149 -6.30 1.30 -11.58
CA LYS A 149 -7.45 1.63 -12.42
C LYS A 149 -7.64 3.14 -12.44
N GLU A 150 -7.46 3.74 -13.60
CA GLU A 150 -7.81 5.13 -13.83
C GLU A 150 -9.14 5.23 -14.60
N ASN A 151 -10.11 5.90 -14.01
CA ASN A 151 -11.48 5.96 -14.53
C ASN A 151 -12.05 4.54 -14.77
N ASN A 152 -12.15 4.12 -16.03
CA ASN A 152 -12.65 2.80 -16.44
C ASN A 152 -11.57 1.91 -17.08
N SER A 153 -10.33 2.37 -17.16
CA SER A 153 -9.22 1.62 -17.74
C SER A 153 -8.39 0.97 -16.62
N ILE A 154 -8.14 -0.33 -16.74
CA ILE A 154 -7.27 -1.07 -15.83
C ILE A 154 -5.90 -1.21 -16.51
N ASP A 155 -4.86 -0.77 -15.82
CA ASP A 155 -3.49 -1.14 -16.15
C ASP A 155 -3.22 -2.54 -15.60
N GLN A 156 -3.13 -3.51 -16.51
CA GLN A 156 -2.93 -4.91 -16.18
C GLN A 156 -1.46 -5.30 -16.00
N GLN A 157 -0.52 -4.36 -16.07
CA GLN A 157 0.87 -4.65 -15.71
C GLN A 157 0.97 -5.14 -14.27
N LYS A 158 1.88 -6.05 -14.02
CA LYS A 158 2.16 -6.56 -12.68
C LYS A 158 3.47 -5.96 -12.18
N ILE A 159 3.34 -4.86 -11.43
CA ILE A 159 4.47 -4.10 -10.89
C ILE A 159 5.02 -4.81 -9.66
N TRP A 160 6.32 -4.87 -9.51
CA TRP A 160 7.05 -5.62 -8.49
C TRP A 160 6.59 -5.35 -7.04
N TRP A 161 6.41 -4.10 -6.67
CA TRP A 161 6.00 -3.72 -5.31
C TRP A 161 4.55 -4.09 -5.03
N VAL A 162 3.68 -3.96 -6.03
CA VAL A 162 2.27 -4.37 -5.93
C VAL A 162 2.16 -5.86 -5.61
N GLN A 163 3.02 -6.69 -6.23
CA GLN A 163 3.03 -8.12 -5.95
C GLN A 163 3.55 -8.41 -4.53
N ALA A 164 4.60 -7.72 -4.08
CA ALA A 164 5.11 -7.85 -2.72
C ALA A 164 4.02 -7.53 -1.68
N GLU A 165 3.34 -6.39 -1.84
CA GLU A 165 2.28 -5.95 -0.93
C GLU A 165 1.07 -6.88 -0.94
N SER A 166 0.74 -7.45 -2.09
CA SER A 166 -0.38 -8.39 -2.19
C SER A 166 -0.14 -9.70 -1.45
N VAL A 167 1.09 -10.22 -1.45
CA VAL A 167 1.44 -11.41 -0.66
C VAL A 167 1.18 -11.17 0.83
N VAL A 168 1.70 -10.05 1.37
CA VAL A 168 1.53 -9.72 2.79
C VAL A 168 0.06 -9.42 3.11
N GLY A 169 -0.61 -8.62 2.28
CA GLY A 169 -1.97 -8.19 2.54
C GLY A 169 -2.99 -9.32 2.47
N PHE A 170 -2.90 -10.22 1.48
CA PHE A 170 -3.77 -11.40 1.44
C PHE A 170 -3.46 -12.39 2.56
N TYR A 171 -2.19 -12.58 2.92
CA TYR A 171 -1.86 -13.42 4.06
C TYR A 171 -2.39 -12.82 5.38
N ASN A 172 -2.29 -11.49 5.56
CA ASN A 172 -2.88 -10.77 6.69
C ASN A 172 -4.40 -10.99 6.77
N ALA A 173 -5.10 -10.88 5.64
CA ALA A 173 -6.52 -11.12 5.58
C ALA A 173 -6.88 -12.58 5.94
N TYR A 174 -6.10 -13.55 5.47
CA TYR A 174 -6.27 -14.94 5.87
C TYR A 174 -6.05 -15.14 7.38
N GLN A 175 -5.07 -14.49 8.00
CA GLN A 175 -4.87 -14.59 9.46
C GLN A 175 -6.06 -14.04 10.24
N LYS A 176 -6.73 -12.99 9.72
CA LYS A 176 -7.95 -12.42 10.32
C LYS A 176 -9.19 -13.30 10.08
N HIS A 177 -9.28 -13.93 8.92
CA HIS A 177 -10.43 -14.69 8.42
C HIS A 177 -9.97 -16.07 7.91
N PRO A 178 -9.53 -16.97 8.80
CA PRO A 178 -8.92 -18.25 8.40
C PRO A 178 -9.90 -19.23 7.71
N GLU A 179 -11.19 -18.94 7.78
CA GLU A 179 -12.24 -19.64 7.01
C GLU A 179 -12.21 -19.26 5.52
N THR A 180 -11.72 -18.08 5.15
CA THR A 180 -11.63 -17.59 3.76
C THR A 180 -10.28 -18.03 3.14
N LYS A 181 -10.24 -19.30 2.69
CA LYS A 181 -9.03 -19.92 2.14
C LYS A 181 -8.56 -19.28 0.83
N GLU A 182 -9.43 -18.57 0.15
CA GLU A 182 -9.17 -17.83 -1.07
C GLU A 182 -8.06 -16.80 -0.88
N TYR A 183 -7.97 -16.15 0.28
CA TYR A 183 -6.90 -15.19 0.58
C TYR A 183 -5.55 -15.89 0.74
N LEU A 184 -5.51 -17.06 1.40
CA LEU A 184 -4.28 -17.85 1.47
C LEU A 184 -3.82 -18.26 0.07
N SER A 185 -4.74 -18.80 -0.73
CA SER A 185 -4.43 -19.19 -2.11
C SER A 185 -3.96 -18.02 -2.96
N ALA A 186 -4.54 -16.83 -2.79
CA ALA A 186 -4.09 -15.62 -3.49
C ALA A 186 -2.67 -15.22 -3.08
N ALA A 187 -2.34 -15.27 -1.79
CA ALA A 187 -0.98 -14.99 -1.31
C ALA A 187 0.04 -16.01 -1.86
N GLU A 188 -0.25 -17.32 -1.78
CA GLU A 188 0.63 -18.39 -2.25
C GLU A 188 0.84 -18.34 -3.76
N ASN A 189 -0.22 -18.14 -4.53
CA ASN A 189 -0.15 -18.06 -5.98
C ASN A 189 0.59 -16.80 -6.45
N THR A 190 0.38 -15.65 -5.78
CA THR A 190 1.16 -14.44 -6.07
C THR A 190 2.64 -14.63 -5.73
N PHE A 191 2.95 -15.29 -4.63
CA PHE A 191 4.35 -15.61 -4.29
C PHE A 191 4.98 -16.54 -5.32
N SER A 192 4.26 -17.54 -5.79
CA SER A 192 4.72 -18.42 -6.87
C SER A 192 4.95 -17.65 -8.17
N PHE A 193 4.03 -16.76 -8.55
CA PHE A 193 4.19 -15.84 -9.68
C PHE A 193 5.48 -14.99 -9.55
N ILE A 194 5.74 -14.43 -8.38
CA ILE A 194 6.98 -13.67 -8.12
C ILE A 194 8.19 -14.53 -8.38
N LEU A 195 8.24 -15.73 -7.80
CA LEU A 195 9.37 -16.63 -7.95
C LEU A 195 9.58 -17.07 -9.40
N GLU A 196 8.53 -17.32 -10.15
CA GLU A 196 8.61 -17.87 -11.51
C GLU A 196 8.88 -16.80 -12.55
N LYS A 197 8.24 -15.64 -12.45
CA LYS A 197 8.19 -14.63 -13.50
C LYS A 197 8.96 -13.36 -13.18
N MET A 198 8.96 -12.93 -11.91
CA MET A 198 9.48 -11.63 -11.54
C MET A 198 10.94 -11.64 -11.08
N VAL A 199 11.40 -12.74 -10.48
CA VAL A 199 12.81 -12.88 -10.03
C VAL A 199 13.71 -13.20 -11.21
N ASP A 200 14.67 -12.34 -11.51
CA ASP A 200 15.76 -12.67 -12.43
C ASP A 200 16.66 -13.77 -11.83
N LYS A 201 16.66 -14.94 -12.45
CA LYS A 201 17.42 -16.10 -11.98
C LYS A 201 18.94 -15.92 -12.01
N LYS A 202 19.42 -14.91 -12.73
CA LYS A 202 20.86 -14.64 -12.86
C LYS A 202 21.36 -13.73 -11.74
N SER A 203 20.64 -12.65 -11.43
CA SER A 203 21.03 -11.66 -10.43
C SER A 203 20.37 -11.88 -9.06
N GLY A 204 19.19 -12.54 -9.03
CA GLY A 204 18.35 -12.67 -7.86
C GLY A 204 17.49 -11.43 -7.57
N GLU A 205 17.67 -10.33 -8.33
CA GLU A 205 16.83 -9.14 -8.22
C GLU A 205 15.51 -9.33 -8.99
N TRP A 206 14.51 -8.52 -8.68
CA TRP A 206 13.22 -8.59 -9.35
C TRP A 206 13.19 -7.63 -10.55
N PHE A 207 12.55 -8.07 -11.64
CA PHE A 207 12.19 -7.16 -12.72
C PHE A 207 11.20 -6.10 -12.22
N GLU A 208 11.17 -4.93 -12.88
CA GLU A 208 10.27 -3.83 -12.50
C GLU A 208 8.81 -4.21 -12.69
N SER A 209 8.51 -4.80 -13.85
CA SER A 209 7.14 -5.22 -14.17
C SER A 209 7.10 -6.37 -15.18
N ILE A 210 5.99 -7.10 -15.11
CA ILE A 210 5.60 -8.08 -16.12
C ILE A 210 4.41 -7.49 -16.88
N ARG A 211 4.51 -7.47 -18.21
CA ARG A 211 3.47 -6.97 -19.13
C ARG A 211 2.27 -7.93 -19.18
N PRO A 212 1.10 -7.47 -19.66
CA PRO A 212 -0.10 -8.32 -19.78
C PRO A 212 0.07 -9.54 -20.70
N ASP A 213 1.02 -9.49 -21.62
CA ASP A 213 1.38 -10.61 -22.51
C ASP A 213 2.42 -11.59 -21.86
N ASP A 214 2.63 -11.46 -20.57
CA ASP A 214 3.55 -12.28 -19.76
C ASP A 214 5.05 -12.07 -20.10
N THR A 215 5.39 -10.97 -20.77
CA THR A 215 6.77 -10.59 -21.06
C THR A 215 7.33 -9.62 -20.03
N ILE A 216 8.65 -9.68 -19.83
CA ILE A 216 9.36 -8.76 -18.94
C ILE A 216 9.40 -7.36 -19.59
N ASP A 217 9.12 -6.32 -18.81
CA ASP A 217 9.36 -4.95 -19.24
C ASP A 217 10.85 -4.60 -19.14
N ASN A 218 11.56 -4.73 -20.25
CA ASN A 218 13.00 -4.45 -20.33
C ASN A 218 13.32 -2.96 -20.50
N GLU A 219 12.33 -2.08 -20.59
CA GLU A 219 12.54 -0.64 -20.72
C GLU A 219 12.87 0.01 -19.37
N LYS A 220 12.49 -0.65 -18.28
CA LYS A 220 12.74 -0.21 -16.91
C LYS A 220 13.89 -1.00 -16.28
N GLY A 221 14.75 -0.28 -15.56
CA GLY A 221 15.86 -0.91 -14.82
C GLY A 221 15.39 -1.69 -13.61
N MET A 222 16.15 -2.71 -13.21
CA MET A 222 15.89 -3.46 -11.97
C MET A 222 16.18 -2.66 -10.69
N ALA A 223 16.82 -1.49 -10.80
CA ALA A 223 17.02 -0.55 -9.69
C ALA A 223 16.97 0.88 -10.25
N HIS A 224 16.24 1.75 -9.57
CA HIS A 224 16.12 3.17 -9.91
C HIS A 224 15.65 3.99 -8.70
N ALA A 225 15.38 5.28 -8.87
CA ALA A 225 15.06 6.20 -7.77
C ALA A 225 13.87 5.74 -6.89
N TRP A 226 12.92 4.99 -7.46
CA TRP A 226 11.74 4.47 -6.76
C TRP A 226 11.81 2.98 -6.46
N LYS A 227 12.82 2.27 -6.98
CA LYS A 227 12.99 0.84 -6.77
C LYS A 227 14.31 0.53 -6.07
N CYS A 228 14.20 0.21 -4.81
CA CYS A 228 15.25 -0.35 -3.97
C CYS A 228 14.68 -1.59 -3.25
N PRO A 229 15.47 -2.39 -2.51
CA PRO A 229 14.99 -3.58 -1.81
C PRO A 229 14.13 -3.23 -0.57
N TYR A 230 13.13 -2.36 -0.73
CA TYR A 230 12.21 -1.95 0.32
C TYR A 230 11.00 -2.89 0.36
N HIS A 231 10.09 -2.86 -0.62
CA HIS A 231 8.86 -3.67 -0.60
C HIS A 231 9.15 -5.18 -0.63
N ASN A 232 10.05 -5.65 -1.49
CA ASN A 232 10.43 -7.07 -1.54
C ASN A 232 11.15 -7.52 -0.27
N GLY A 233 12.06 -6.71 0.29
CA GLY A 233 12.72 -6.98 1.56
C GLY A 233 11.74 -7.00 2.73
N ARG A 234 10.84 -6.01 2.80
CA ARG A 234 9.78 -5.94 3.81
C ARG A 234 8.86 -7.16 3.72
N MET A 235 8.39 -7.52 2.52
CA MET A 235 7.58 -8.73 2.32
C MET A 235 8.27 -9.97 2.89
N CYS A 236 9.55 -10.19 2.56
CA CYS A 236 10.29 -11.35 3.08
C CYS A 236 10.37 -11.35 4.61
N ILE A 237 10.67 -10.20 5.23
CA ILE A 237 10.76 -10.07 6.69
C ILE A 237 9.39 -10.31 7.34
N GLU A 238 8.33 -9.67 6.81
CA GLU A 238 6.97 -9.84 7.32
C GLU A 238 6.49 -11.29 7.22
N MET A 239 6.70 -11.93 6.08
CA MET A 239 6.29 -13.33 5.89
C MET A 239 7.09 -14.29 6.78
N MET A 240 8.39 -14.07 6.95
CA MET A 240 9.20 -14.88 7.89
C MET A 240 8.68 -14.76 9.33
N GLN A 241 8.31 -13.56 9.77
CA GLN A 241 7.77 -13.34 11.12
C GLN A 241 6.39 -13.98 11.29
N ARG A 242 5.50 -13.80 10.32
CA ARG A 242 4.13 -14.32 10.33
C ARG A 242 4.05 -15.85 10.24
N LEU A 243 4.99 -16.48 9.55
CA LEU A 243 5.07 -17.94 9.43
C LEU A 243 5.77 -18.61 10.63
N ALA A 244 6.53 -17.86 11.43
CA ALA A 244 7.20 -18.35 12.62
C ALA A 244 6.34 -18.21 13.90
N SER A 245 5.24 -17.46 13.86
CA SER A 245 4.31 -17.25 14.97
C SER A 245 3.16 -18.26 14.94
#